data_a5048ffb66e0eb787034870b7204a543
#
_entry.id   a5048ffb66e0eb787034870b7204a543
#
_cell.length_a   1.000
_cell.length_b   1.000
_cell.length_c   1.000
_cell.angle_alpha   90.00
_cell.angle_beta   90.00
_cell.angle_gamma   90.00
#
_symmetry.space_group_name_H-M   'P 1'
#
loop_
_entity.id
_entity.type
_entity.pdbx_description
1 polymer ?
#
loop_
_entity_poly.entity_id
_entity_poly.type
_entity_poly.pdbx_seq_one_letter_code
_entity_poly.pdbx_strand_id
1 'polypeptide(L)'
;GVFFYAGHGMQIDGKNFIVPIDLKLSDKSKTMVSCYCLNSLLEGASSYKGKTLICILDACRDNPFAMGRGFLTGFAPFNNPPKGTMIAYSTSADCSAFDGQCSNGLYTQVLKDAMLIPNLKIEEMFKFVRNKVSEISISQYGEEQLSWEYSSLVGDFYFSVTPQPVNEQV
;
A
#
# COMPACT_ATOMS: atom_id res chain seq x y z
N GLY A 1 -8.56 9.05 6.99
CA GLY A 1 -7.23 9.43 6.51
C GLY A 1 -6.71 8.52 5.44
N VAL A 2 -5.82 9.03 4.59
CA VAL A 2 -5.11 8.24 3.58
C VAL A 2 -3.61 8.38 3.85
N PHE A 3 -2.93 7.25 3.92
CA PHE A 3 -1.48 7.17 3.97
C PHE A 3 -1.00 6.47 2.71
N PHE A 4 -0.12 7.12 1.96
CA PHE A 4 0.51 6.56 0.77
C PHE A 4 2.02 6.54 0.94
N TYR A 5 2.64 5.43 0.59
CA TYR A 5 4.07 5.29 0.56
C TYR A 5 4.52 4.55 -0.69
N ALA A 6 5.49 5.10 -1.39
CA ALA A 6 6.21 4.45 -2.48
C ALA A 6 7.71 4.43 -2.15
N GLY A 7 8.33 3.25 -2.16
CA GLY A 7 9.74 3.11 -1.80
C GLY A 7 10.10 1.73 -1.27
N HIS A 8 11.14 1.65 -0.44
CA HIS A 8 11.60 0.39 0.12
C HIS A 8 10.99 0.11 1.49
N GLY A 9 10.47 -1.10 1.65
CA GLY A 9 9.99 -1.61 2.93
C GLY A 9 10.86 -2.76 3.42
N MET A 10 10.92 -2.94 4.73
CA MET A 10 11.57 -4.09 5.34
C MET A 10 10.76 -4.61 6.51
N GLN A 11 10.99 -5.87 6.84
CA GLN A 11 10.43 -6.52 8.02
C GLN A 11 11.55 -6.85 9.01
N ILE A 12 11.36 -6.49 10.26
CA ILE A 12 12.25 -6.83 11.36
C ILE A 12 11.40 -7.35 12.53
N ASP A 13 11.64 -8.57 12.98
CA ASP A 13 10.93 -9.20 14.10
C ASP A 13 9.39 -9.14 13.95
N GLY A 14 8.89 -9.37 12.74
CA GLY A 14 7.46 -9.34 12.44
C GLY A 14 6.82 -7.96 12.37
N LYS A 15 7.60 -6.89 12.46
CA LYS A 15 7.16 -5.50 12.29
C LYS A 15 7.61 -4.94 10.96
N ASN A 16 6.76 -4.14 10.34
CA ASN A 16 7.02 -3.48 9.08
C ASN A 16 7.65 -2.10 9.28
N PHE A 17 8.68 -1.81 8.51
CA PHE A 17 9.41 -0.54 8.56
C PHE A 17 9.52 0.09 7.18
N ILE A 18 9.33 1.39 7.13
CA ILE A 18 9.58 2.23 5.96
C ILE A 18 11.04 2.67 6.01
N VAL A 19 11.72 2.50 4.88
CA VAL A 19 13.15 2.78 4.73
C VAL A 19 13.35 4.22 4.25
N PRO A 20 14.01 5.09 5.01
CA PRO A 20 14.39 6.42 4.54
C PRO A 20 15.40 6.36 3.40
N ILE A 21 15.39 7.39 2.54
CA ILE A 21 16.26 7.47 1.36
C ILE A 21 17.75 7.54 1.71
N ASP A 22 18.09 8.07 2.88
CA ASP A 22 19.45 8.28 3.36
C ASP A 22 19.91 7.20 4.35
N LEU A 23 19.14 6.10 4.49
CA LEU A 23 19.50 5.02 5.41
C LEU A 23 20.83 4.39 5.04
N LYS A 24 21.76 4.44 5.99
CA LYS A 24 22.99 3.62 5.97
C LYS A 24 22.74 2.38 6.79
N LEU A 25 22.72 1.23 6.12
CA LEU A 25 22.59 -0.05 6.81
C LEU A 25 23.75 -0.26 7.76
N SER A 26 23.41 -0.55 8.99
CA SER A 26 24.32 -0.86 10.07
C SER A 26 23.85 -2.12 10.79
N ASP A 27 24.05 -2.20 12.09
CA ASP A 27 23.42 -3.25 12.89
C ASP A 27 21.89 -3.08 12.96
N LYS A 28 21.19 -4.17 13.30
CA LYS A 28 19.72 -4.25 13.36
C LYS A 28 19.09 -3.15 14.24
N SER A 29 19.69 -2.90 15.40
CA SER A 29 19.16 -1.94 16.37
C SER A 29 19.22 -0.51 15.84
N LYS A 30 20.31 -0.12 15.20
CA LYS A 30 20.45 1.21 14.58
C LYS A 30 19.55 1.37 13.38
N THR A 31 19.42 0.31 12.57
CA THR A 31 18.49 0.31 11.43
C THR A 31 17.05 0.51 11.88
N MET A 32 16.61 -0.20 12.94
CA MET A 32 15.25 -0.03 13.48
C MET A 32 14.95 1.39 13.95
N VAL A 33 15.93 2.04 14.62
CA VAL A 33 15.77 3.42 15.12
C VAL A 33 15.73 4.43 13.98
N SER A 34 16.41 4.16 12.88
CA SER A 34 16.46 5.04 11.70
C SER A 34 15.29 4.88 10.75
N CYS A 35 14.48 3.85 10.91
CA CYS A 35 13.32 3.56 10.05
C CYS A 35 12.00 3.88 10.77
N TYR A 36 10.97 4.22 10.00
CA TYR A 36 9.65 4.43 10.56
C TYR A 36 8.90 3.09 10.70
N CYS A 37 8.46 2.76 11.92
CA CYS A 37 7.66 1.56 12.18
C CYS A 37 6.21 1.77 11.70
N LEU A 38 5.83 1.09 10.62
CA LEU A 38 4.50 1.20 10.03
C LEU A 38 3.40 0.63 10.95
N ASN A 39 3.74 -0.34 11.81
CA ASN A 39 2.79 -0.86 12.79
C ASN A 39 2.34 0.24 13.77
N SER A 40 3.22 1.20 14.12
CA SER A 40 2.86 2.31 14.99
C SER A 40 1.83 3.26 14.37
N LEU A 41 1.80 3.40 13.02
CA LEU A 41 0.75 4.14 12.34
C LEU A 41 -0.62 3.51 12.55
N LEU A 42 -0.71 2.18 12.41
CA LEU A 42 -1.96 1.44 12.58
C LEU A 42 -2.41 1.40 14.04
N GLU A 43 -1.48 1.24 14.97
CA GLU A 43 -1.75 1.30 16.41
C GLU A 43 -2.31 2.68 16.80
N GLY A 44 -1.68 3.76 16.30
CA GLY A 44 -2.18 5.12 16.49
C GLY A 44 -3.57 5.33 15.92
N ALA A 45 -3.85 4.77 14.74
CA ALA A 45 -5.17 4.87 14.12
C ALA A 45 -6.26 4.16 14.93
N SER A 46 -5.95 3.08 15.66
CA SER A 46 -6.89 2.34 16.50
C SER A 46 -7.48 3.19 17.63
N SER A 47 -6.76 4.23 18.05
CA SER A 47 -7.21 5.18 19.11
C SER A 47 -8.37 6.07 18.65
N TYR A 48 -8.64 6.16 17.34
CA TYR A 48 -9.66 7.04 16.78
C TYR A 48 -10.90 6.23 16.37
N LYS A 49 -11.87 6.09 17.26
CA LYS A 49 -13.14 5.39 16.99
C LYS A 49 -13.90 6.03 15.81
N GLY A 50 -14.47 5.20 14.94
CA GLY A 50 -15.34 5.63 13.83
C GLY A 50 -14.62 6.31 12.66
N LYS A 51 -13.29 6.25 12.57
CA LYS A 51 -12.53 6.82 11.46
C LYS A 51 -12.08 5.74 10.48
N THR A 52 -11.98 6.13 9.23
CA THR A 52 -11.45 5.31 8.14
C THR A 52 -9.98 5.65 7.94
N LEU A 53 -9.12 4.62 7.89
CA LEU A 53 -7.73 4.72 7.48
C LEU A 53 -7.49 3.84 6.23
N ILE A 54 -6.99 4.45 5.18
CA ILE A 54 -6.56 3.77 3.97
C ILE A 54 -5.05 3.87 3.90
N CYS A 55 -4.35 2.74 3.94
CA CYS A 55 -2.91 2.65 3.87
C CYS A 55 -2.53 1.99 2.54
N ILE A 56 -1.83 2.70 1.68
CA ILE A 56 -1.42 2.24 0.34
C ILE A 56 0.10 2.17 0.31
N LEU A 57 0.62 0.97 0.02
CA LEU A 57 2.03 0.65 0.09
C LEU A 57 2.52 0.17 -1.28
N ASP A 58 3.12 1.08 -2.02
CA ASP A 58 3.81 0.77 -3.28
C ASP A 58 5.30 0.56 -3.00
N ALA A 59 5.61 -0.63 -2.52
CA ALA A 59 6.97 -0.99 -2.15
C ALA A 59 7.30 -2.40 -2.66
N CYS A 60 8.47 -2.53 -3.27
CA CYS A 60 9.03 -3.83 -3.59
C CYS A 60 9.13 -4.68 -2.32
N ARG A 61 8.76 -5.93 -2.43
CA ARG A 61 8.94 -6.92 -1.37
C ARG A 61 10.28 -7.65 -1.48
N ASP A 62 11.10 -7.28 -2.44
CA ASP A 62 12.47 -7.75 -2.56
C ASP A 62 13.40 -6.97 -1.63
N ASN A 63 14.38 -7.68 -1.10
CA ASN A 63 15.38 -7.08 -0.22
C ASN A 63 16.57 -6.56 -1.02
N PRO A 64 16.71 -5.25 -1.26
CA PRO A 64 17.95 -4.72 -1.80
C PRO A 64 19.12 -4.93 -0.83
N PHE A 65 18.85 -5.42 0.39
CA PHE A 65 19.79 -5.52 1.50
C PHE A 65 19.97 -6.95 2.01
N ALA A 66 19.91 -7.96 1.15
CA ALA A 66 20.05 -9.40 1.48
C ALA A 66 21.37 -9.79 2.22
N MET A 67 22.03 -8.85 2.86
CA MET A 67 23.32 -9.02 3.53
C MET A 67 23.18 -9.07 5.05
N GLY A 68 22.35 -9.94 5.60
CA GLY A 68 22.38 -10.13 7.05
C GLY A 68 21.29 -11.02 7.62
N ARG A 69 21.65 -11.86 8.58
CA ARG A 69 20.69 -12.69 9.33
C ARG A 69 19.75 -11.78 10.14
N GLY A 70 18.43 -11.92 9.92
CA GLY A 70 17.39 -11.27 10.72
C GLY A 70 16.64 -10.13 10.05
N PHE A 71 16.94 -9.80 8.80
CA PHE A 71 16.11 -8.93 7.95
C PHE A 71 15.34 -9.81 6.96
N LEU A 72 14.02 -9.72 6.98
CA LEU A 72 13.18 -10.34 5.96
C LEU A 72 12.76 -9.26 4.96
N THR A 73 12.58 -9.70 3.74
CA THR A 73 12.23 -8.86 2.61
C THR A 73 10.80 -8.39 2.66
N GLY A 74 10.57 -7.18 2.25
CA GLY A 74 9.25 -6.63 2.02
C GLY A 74 8.39 -6.45 3.28
N PHE A 75 7.15 -6.04 3.06
CA PHE A 75 6.19 -5.93 4.15
C PHE A 75 5.54 -7.28 4.46
N ALA A 76 5.50 -7.65 5.74
CA ALA A 76 4.67 -8.74 6.21
C ALA A 76 3.18 -8.34 6.13
N PRO A 77 2.28 -9.31 5.95
CA PRO A 77 0.87 -9.08 6.20
C PRO A 77 0.67 -8.56 7.64
N PHE A 78 -0.17 -7.55 7.80
CA PHE A 78 -0.55 -7.10 9.14
C PHE A 78 -1.50 -8.12 9.76
N ASN A 79 -1.15 -8.60 10.94
CA ASN A 79 -2.06 -9.42 11.74
C ASN A 79 -3.06 -8.51 12.46
N ASN A 80 -4.36 -8.72 12.21
CA ASN A 80 -5.48 -8.01 12.86
C ASN A 80 -5.38 -6.47 12.78
N PRO A 81 -5.40 -5.87 11.57
CA PRO A 81 -5.48 -4.42 11.46
C PRO A 81 -6.75 -3.89 12.14
N PRO A 82 -6.71 -2.65 12.67
CA PRO A 82 -7.85 -2.05 13.36
C PRO A 82 -9.10 -1.99 12.47
N LYS A 83 -10.29 -2.08 13.07
CA LYS A 83 -11.57 -1.89 12.37
C LYS A 83 -11.62 -0.52 11.69
N GLY A 84 -12.12 -0.48 10.47
CA GLY A 84 -12.17 0.73 9.64
C GLY A 84 -10.87 1.01 8.90
N THR A 85 -9.97 0.02 8.81
CA THR A 85 -8.70 0.14 8.09
C THR A 85 -8.76 -0.66 6.79
N MET A 86 -8.18 -0.09 5.74
CA MET A 86 -7.83 -0.79 4.51
C MET A 86 -6.34 -0.67 4.27
N ILE A 87 -5.68 -1.78 3.94
CA ILE A 87 -4.25 -1.81 3.61
C ILE A 87 -4.12 -2.43 2.24
N ALA A 88 -3.55 -1.67 1.31
CA ALA A 88 -3.31 -2.11 -0.06
C ALA A 88 -1.80 -2.17 -0.34
N TYR A 89 -1.38 -3.26 -0.96
CA TYR A 89 0.01 -3.53 -1.33
C TYR A 89 0.11 -3.63 -2.85
N SER A 90 1.15 -3.05 -3.42
CA SER A 90 1.40 -3.07 -4.87
C SER A 90 1.73 -4.46 -5.41
N THR A 91 2.16 -5.38 -4.56
CA THR A 91 2.53 -6.75 -4.96
C THR A 91 2.23 -7.76 -3.88
N SER A 92 2.11 -9.03 -4.25
CA SER A 92 1.99 -10.17 -3.34
C SER A 92 3.27 -10.37 -2.51
N ALA A 93 3.18 -11.20 -1.46
CA ALA A 93 4.34 -11.58 -0.69
C ALA A 93 5.40 -12.23 -1.60
N ASP A 94 6.68 -11.92 -1.34
CA ASP A 94 7.84 -12.48 -2.04
C ASP A 94 7.91 -12.17 -3.56
N CYS A 95 7.24 -11.11 -4.03
CA CYS A 95 7.26 -10.65 -5.41
C CYS A 95 7.80 -9.21 -5.54
N SER A 96 8.45 -8.93 -6.66
CA SER A 96 8.91 -7.58 -7.02
C SER A 96 7.75 -6.73 -7.54
N ALA A 97 7.80 -5.44 -7.28
CA ALA A 97 6.99 -4.46 -7.99
C ALA A 97 7.80 -3.93 -9.18
N PHE A 98 7.15 -3.80 -10.33
CA PHE A 98 7.82 -3.26 -11.53
C PHE A 98 7.87 -1.74 -11.49
N ASP A 99 9.06 -1.21 -11.80
CA ASP A 99 9.19 0.20 -12.14
C ASP A 99 8.46 0.46 -13.45
N GLY A 100 7.53 1.43 -13.45
CA GLY A 100 6.80 1.81 -14.66
C GLY A 100 7.72 2.44 -15.72
N GLN A 101 7.23 2.55 -16.95
CA GLN A 101 7.94 3.25 -18.02
C GLN A 101 8.01 4.78 -17.83
N CYS A 102 7.34 5.29 -16.81
CA CYS A 102 7.25 6.70 -16.44
C CYS A 102 7.85 6.96 -15.05
N SER A 103 7.68 8.16 -14.53
CA SER A 103 8.18 8.60 -13.21
C SER A 103 7.58 7.88 -12.00
N ASN A 104 6.56 7.03 -12.19
CA ASN A 104 5.90 6.25 -11.13
C ASN A 104 5.98 4.76 -11.46
N GLY A 105 6.01 3.91 -10.44
CA GLY A 105 5.84 2.48 -10.60
C GLY A 105 4.50 2.11 -11.24
N LEU A 106 4.43 0.93 -11.87
CA LEU A 106 3.24 0.46 -12.60
C LEU A 106 1.97 0.54 -11.73
N TYR A 107 2.05 0.04 -10.49
CA TYR A 107 0.91 0.06 -9.58
C TYR A 107 0.41 1.47 -9.29
N THR A 108 1.30 2.40 -8.93
CA THR A 108 0.95 3.79 -8.66
C THR A 108 0.34 4.48 -9.88
N GLN A 109 0.81 4.18 -11.08
CA GLN A 109 0.25 4.74 -12.31
C GLN A 109 -1.21 4.31 -12.49
N VAL A 110 -1.50 3.01 -12.43
CA VAL A 110 -2.85 2.47 -12.56
C VAL A 110 -3.76 2.96 -11.43
N LEU A 111 -3.24 3.01 -10.20
CA LEU A 111 -3.99 3.49 -9.03
C LEU A 111 -4.43 4.95 -9.20
N LYS A 112 -3.54 5.83 -9.65
CA LYS A 112 -3.88 7.26 -9.89
C LYS A 112 -5.06 7.41 -10.85
N ASP A 113 -5.06 6.66 -11.93
CA ASP A 113 -6.14 6.70 -12.93
C ASP A 113 -7.44 6.15 -12.34
N ALA A 114 -7.37 5.05 -11.59
CA ALA A 114 -8.53 4.43 -10.95
C ALA A 114 -9.17 5.32 -9.88
N MET A 115 -8.39 6.08 -9.11
CA MET A 115 -8.89 7.00 -8.08
C MET A 115 -9.72 8.16 -8.67
N LEU A 116 -9.56 8.47 -9.95
CA LEU A 116 -10.32 9.51 -10.64
C LEU A 116 -11.67 9.03 -11.17
N ILE A 117 -11.94 7.70 -11.17
CA ILE A 117 -13.22 7.15 -11.63
C ILE A 117 -14.32 7.53 -10.64
N PRO A 118 -15.33 8.33 -11.07
CA PRO A 118 -16.37 8.80 -10.17
C PRO A 118 -17.24 7.64 -9.65
N ASN A 119 -17.66 7.74 -8.40
CA ASN A 119 -18.61 6.83 -7.75
C ASN A 119 -18.16 5.35 -7.73
N LEU A 120 -16.87 5.07 -7.92
CA LEU A 120 -16.30 3.74 -7.80
C LEU A 120 -15.95 3.45 -6.33
N LYS A 121 -16.58 2.42 -5.74
CA LYS A 121 -16.28 1.99 -4.38
C LYS A 121 -14.82 1.54 -4.27
N ILE A 122 -14.19 1.80 -3.15
CA ILE A 122 -12.77 1.54 -2.95
C ILE A 122 -12.40 0.06 -3.15
N GLU A 123 -13.24 -0.87 -2.74
CA GLU A 123 -13.02 -2.31 -2.94
C GLU A 123 -13.04 -2.68 -4.44
N GLU A 124 -14.01 -2.14 -5.19
CA GLU A 124 -14.08 -2.35 -6.63
C GLU A 124 -12.94 -1.63 -7.37
N MET A 125 -12.54 -0.47 -6.87
CA MET A 125 -11.39 0.26 -7.40
C MET A 125 -10.10 -0.56 -7.26
N PHE A 126 -9.81 -1.12 -6.09
CA PHE A 126 -8.61 -1.95 -5.91
C PHE A 126 -8.67 -3.25 -6.69
N LYS A 127 -9.85 -3.85 -6.84
CA LYS A 127 -10.03 -5.00 -7.73
C LYS A 127 -9.75 -4.64 -9.20
N PHE A 128 -10.21 -3.48 -9.66
CA PHE A 128 -9.88 -2.95 -10.98
C PHE A 128 -8.36 -2.75 -11.13
N VAL A 129 -7.71 -2.11 -10.15
CA VAL A 129 -6.25 -1.89 -10.13
C VAL A 129 -5.51 -3.21 -10.22
N ARG A 130 -5.90 -4.21 -9.42
CA ARG A 130 -5.28 -5.55 -9.43
C ARG A 130 -5.31 -6.20 -10.81
N ASN A 131 -6.50 -6.23 -11.43
CA ASN A 131 -6.66 -6.83 -12.76
C ASN A 131 -5.83 -6.08 -13.80
N LYS A 132 -5.82 -4.75 -13.75
CA LYS A 132 -5.11 -3.92 -14.72
C LYS A 132 -3.60 -4.01 -14.57
N VAL A 133 -3.09 -4.03 -13.33
CA VAL A 133 -1.67 -4.22 -13.05
C VAL A 133 -1.21 -5.60 -13.52
N SER A 134 -1.96 -6.67 -13.22
CA SER A 134 -1.66 -8.03 -13.69
C SER A 134 -1.63 -8.10 -15.22
N GLU A 135 -2.65 -7.57 -15.91
CA GLU A 135 -2.70 -7.54 -17.38
C GLU A 135 -1.48 -6.84 -18.00
N ILE A 136 -1.16 -5.65 -17.49
CA ILE A 136 -0.05 -4.84 -18.02
C ILE A 136 1.30 -5.51 -17.71
N SER A 137 1.48 -6.01 -16.50
CA SER A 137 2.75 -6.62 -16.10
C SER A 137 3.07 -7.86 -16.90
N ILE A 138 2.09 -8.75 -17.13
CA ILE A 138 2.25 -9.92 -18.00
C ILE A 138 2.59 -9.49 -19.43
N SER A 139 1.87 -8.50 -19.95
CA SER A 139 2.04 -8.05 -21.34
C SER A 139 3.39 -7.35 -21.59
N GLN A 140 3.86 -6.55 -20.64
CA GLN A 140 5.05 -5.72 -20.84
C GLN A 140 6.34 -6.35 -20.31
N TYR A 141 6.25 -7.14 -19.25
CA TYR A 141 7.42 -7.69 -18.56
C TYR A 141 7.48 -9.23 -18.61
N GLY A 142 6.41 -9.90 -19.05
CA GLY A 142 6.35 -11.35 -19.11
C GLY A 142 6.15 -12.04 -17.74
N GLU A 143 5.97 -11.25 -16.68
CA GLU A 143 5.75 -11.73 -15.32
C GLU A 143 4.56 -11.03 -14.70
N GLU A 144 3.82 -11.72 -13.81
CA GLU A 144 2.64 -11.17 -13.17
C GLU A 144 2.99 -10.38 -11.91
N GLN A 145 2.57 -9.10 -11.86
CA GLN A 145 2.49 -8.33 -10.63
C GLN A 145 1.05 -8.35 -10.13
N LEU A 146 0.82 -9.03 -9.01
CA LEU A 146 -0.50 -9.16 -8.41
C LEU A 146 -0.57 -8.33 -7.13
N SER A 147 -1.36 -7.25 -7.13
CA SER A 147 -1.61 -6.46 -5.93
C SER A 147 -2.55 -7.17 -4.97
N TRP A 148 -2.44 -6.83 -3.70
CA TRP A 148 -3.25 -7.42 -2.63
C TRP A 148 -3.79 -6.33 -1.72
N GLU A 149 -5.01 -6.52 -1.18
CA GLU A 149 -5.57 -5.66 -0.14
C GLU A 149 -6.19 -6.46 1.00
N TYR A 150 -6.11 -5.86 2.19
CA TYR A 150 -6.89 -6.24 3.35
C TYR A 150 -7.87 -5.11 3.65
N SER A 151 -9.16 -5.42 3.85
CA SER A 151 -10.18 -4.43 4.21
C SER A 151 -10.94 -4.87 5.45
N SER A 152 -11.06 -3.97 6.42
CA SER A 152 -11.98 -4.04 7.57
C SER A 152 -12.89 -2.82 7.59
N LEU A 153 -13.10 -2.19 6.43
CA LEU A 153 -14.01 -1.06 6.29
C LEU A 153 -15.43 -1.49 6.62
N VAL A 154 -16.19 -0.58 7.23
CA VAL A 154 -17.59 -0.83 7.63
C VAL A 154 -18.56 -0.11 6.73
N GLY A 155 -18.14 1.02 6.16
CA GLY A 155 -18.93 1.83 5.23
C GLY A 155 -18.25 1.97 3.88
N ASP A 156 -19.02 2.40 2.90
CA ASP A 156 -18.51 2.69 1.57
C ASP A 156 -17.54 3.88 1.60
N PHE A 157 -16.47 3.78 0.85
CA PHE A 157 -15.52 4.87 0.62
C PHE A 157 -15.29 5.07 -0.87
N TYR A 158 -15.20 6.33 -1.29
CA TYR A 158 -14.96 6.76 -2.66
C TYR A 158 -13.88 7.82 -2.70
N PHE A 159 -12.92 7.73 -3.62
CA PHE A 159 -11.94 8.78 -3.84
C PHE A 159 -12.51 9.93 -4.65
N SER A 160 -13.42 9.63 -5.57
CA SER A 160 -14.08 10.60 -6.44
C SER A 160 -15.59 10.37 -6.43
N VAL A 161 -16.35 11.43 -6.29
CA VAL A 161 -17.82 11.40 -6.35
C VAL A 161 -18.32 12.48 -7.32
N THR A 162 -19.33 12.11 -8.11
CA THR A 162 -20.05 13.12 -8.90
C THR A 162 -20.99 13.89 -7.97
N PRO A 163 -20.95 15.24 -7.95
CA PRO A 163 -21.91 16.00 -7.16
C PRO A 163 -23.34 15.63 -7.57
N GLN A 164 -24.19 15.28 -6.60
CA GLN A 164 -25.61 15.11 -6.84
C GLN A 164 -26.24 16.49 -7.08
N PRO A 165 -27.13 16.65 -8.06
CA PRO A 165 -27.87 17.89 -8.20
C PRO A 165 -28.66 18.14 -6.91
N VAL A 166 -28.48 19.32 -6.33
CA VAL A 166 -29.29 19.75 -5.18
C VAL A 166 -30.71 19.88 -5.69
N ASN A 167 -31.62 18.99 -5.29
CA ASN A 167 -33.05 19.20 -5.51
C ASN A 167 -33.44 20.36 -4.58
N GLU A 168 -33.45 21.57 -5.11
CA GLU A 168 -34.15 22.70 -4.49
C GLU A 168 -35.65 22.30 -4.48
N GLN A 169 -36.10 21.77 -3.34
CA GLN A 169 -37.52 21.70 -3.07
C GLN A 169 -38.00 23.13 -2.83
N VAL A 170 -38.72 23.71 -3.80
CA VAL A 170 -39.50 24.93 -3.71
C VAL A 170 -40.75 24.65 -2.85
#